data_d1d0dd015c31dd8465845260af72bdc9
#
_entry.id   d1d0dd015c31dd8465845260af72bdc9
#
_cell.length_a   1.000
_cell.length_b   1.000
_cell.length_c   1.000
_cell.angle_alpha   90.00
_cell.angle_beta   90.00
_cell.angle_gamma   90.00
#
_symmetry.space_group_name_H-M   'P 1'
#
loop_
_entity.id
_entity.type
_entity.pdbx_description
1 polymer ?
#
loop_
_entity_poly.entity_id
_entity_poly.type
_entity_poly.pdbx_seq_one_letter_code
_entity_poly.pdbx_strand_id
1 'polypeptide(L)'
;GMPTPELWRSAAEVAPGTAFRSARASRATSASEGRLRSLLADRLDVDLGLNAVRVRTPFFGQLEVWPDIVIGELGIAIELDTVGRAADEHVGRREAADRRKDRLLAEVGWSVIRVRCRPLRALGPDDLEVGGVSHTAVEALIERMAETRGALLVRAYERTDGPRSRARRSARG
;
A
#
# COMPACT_ATOMS: atom_id res chain seq x y z
N GLY A 1 -2.48 -8.23 20.73
CA GLY A 1 -2.86 -7.25 21.73
C GLY A 1 -3.42 -5.99 21.09
N MET A 2 -4.32 -5.31 21.77
CA MET A 2 -4.86 -4.03 21.31
C MET A 2 -3.72 -3.04 21.10
N PRO A 3 -3.70 -2.29 19.98
CA PRO A 3 -2.71 -1.25 19.83
C PRO A 3 -2.86 -0.22 20.96
N THR A 4 -1.77 0.08 21.63
CA THR A 4 -1.76 1.11 22.67
C THR A 4 -1.95 2.49 22.04
N PRO A 5 -2.56 3.46 22.73
CA PRO A 5 -2.71 4.82 22.20
C PRO A 5 -1.40 5.45 21.72
N GLU A 6 -0.27 5.01 22.25
CA GLU A 6 1.07 5.48 21.89
C GLU A 6 1.48 5.15 20.45
N LEU A 7 0.81 4.18 19.80
CA LEU A 7 1.07 3.83 18.41
C LEU A 7 0.46 4.83 17.41
N TRP A 8 -0.52 5.61 17.85
CA TRP A 8 -1.13 6.64 17.01
C TRP A 8 -0.29 7.91 17.04
N ARG A 9 -0.05 8.48 15.85
CA ARG A 9 0.73 9.72 15.69
C ARG A 9 -0.06 10.74 14.88
N SER A 10 0.35 12.00 14.99
CA SER A 10 -0.11 13.05 14.08
C SER A 10 1.03 13.39 13.11
N ALA A 11 0.67 13.99 11.97
CA ALA A 11 1.66 14.40 10.97
C ALA A 11 2.71 15.34 11.54
N ALA A 12 2.32 16.23 12.47
CA ALA A 12 3.23 17.19 13.09
C ALA A 12 4.33 16.54 13.95
N GLU A 13 4.12 15.31 14.42
CA GLU A 13 5.05 14.59 15.30
C GLU A 13 6.15 13.84 14.55
N VAL A 14 6.01 13.69 13.24
CA VAL A 14 6.92 12.87 12.42
C VAL A 14 7.54 13.68 11.30
N ALA A 15 8.72 13.26 10.86
CA ALA A 15 9.41 13.92 9.75
C ALA A 15 8.75 13.62 8.40
N PRO A 16 8.91 14.50 7.40
CA PRO A 16 8.48 14.21 6.03
C PRO A 16 9.02 12.88 5.53
N GLY A 17 8.18 12.08 4.89
CA GLY A 17 8.54 10.74 4.39
C GLY A 17 8.36 9.62 5.40
N THR A 18 7.98 9.92 6.64
CA THR A 18 7.72 8.92 7.65
C THR A 18 6.34 8.28 7.46
N ALA A 19 6.30 6.96 7.45
CA ALA A 19 5.05 6.20 7.55
C ALA A 19 4.61 6.16 9.01
N PHE A 20 3.33 6.35 9.26
CA PHE A 20 2.81 6.37 10.63
C PHE A 20 1.36 5.92 10.67
N ARG A 21 0.84 5.72 11.87
CA ARG A 21 -0.56 5.37 12.08
C ARG A 21 -1.33 6.63 12.46
N SER A 22 -2.16 7.09 11.51
CA SER A 22 -2.99 8.29 11.68
C SER A 22 -4.41 7.90 12.05
N ALA A 23 -4.95 8.55 13.08
CA ALA A 23 -6.35 8.39 13.46
C ALA A 23 -7.30 9.07 12.46
N ARG A 24 -6.77 9.91 11.57
CA ARG A 24 -7.53 10.64 10.56
C ARG A 24 -7.82 9.82 9.31
N ALA A 25 -7.01 8.76 9.06
CA ALA A 25 -7.20 7.91 7.89
C ALA A 25 -8.52 7.14 7.98
N SER A 26 -9.23 7.05 6.85
CA SER A 26 -10.45 6.25 6.77
C SER A 26 -10.15 4.78 7.08
N ARG A 27 -11.04 4.15 7.83
CA ARG A 27 -10.91 2.73 8.19
C ARG A 27 -11.72 1.81 7.28
N ALA A 28 -12.51 2.38 6.37
CA ALA A 28 -13.31 1.59 5.44
C ALA A 28 -12.41 0.91 4.42
N THR A 29 -12.32 -0.42 4.51
CA THR A 29 -11.50 -1.25 3.64
C THR A 29 -12.43 -2.10 2.78
N SER A 30 -12.24 -2.09 1.46
CA SER A 30 -12.97 -2.97 0.55
C SER A 30 -12.53 -4.43 0.74
N ALA A 31 -13.38 -5.38 0.31
CA ALA A 31 -13.02 -6.79 0.35
C ALA A 31 -11.76 -7.09 -0.48
N SER A 32 -11.61 -6.45 -1.63
CA SER A 32 -10.42 -6.59 -2.49
C SER A 32 -9.16 -6.09 -1.81
N GLU A 33 -9.21 -4.95 -1.14
CA GLU A 33 -8.08 -4.41 -0.39
C GLU A 33 -7.71 -5.32 0.77
N GLY A 34 -8.69 -5.80 1.54
CA GLY A 34 -8.45 -6.75 2.63
C GLY A 34 -7.79 -8.04 2.16
N ARG A 35 -8.23 -8.56 1.01
CA ARG A 35 -7.62 -9.73 0.39
C ARG A 35 -6.17 -9.47 -0.03
N LEU A 36 -5.91 -8.32 -0.66
CA LEU A 36 -4.55 -7.95 -1.06
C LEU A 36 -3.62 -7.83 0.15
N ARG A 37 -4.08 -7.19 1.23
CA ARG A 37 -3.33 -7.09 2.49
C ARG A 37 -2.99 -8.46 3.05
N SER A 38 -3.97 -9.36 3.08
CA SER A 38 -3.80 -10.72 3.58
C SER A 38 -2.76 -11.51 2.78
N LEU A 39 -2.85 -11.44 1.44
CA LEU A 39 -1.90 -12.11 0.57
C LEU A 39 -0.48 -11.53 0.68
N LEU A 40 -0.36 -10.21 0.84
CA LEU A 40 0.95 -9.58 1.06
C LEU A 40 1.54 -9.96 2.42
N ALA A 41 0.72 -10.01 3.45
CA ALA A 41 1.16 -10.40 4.79
C ALA A 41 1.67 -11.85 4.84
N ASP A 42 1.16 -12.71 3.97
CA ASP A 42 1.65 -14.08 3.84
C ASP A 42 3.04 -14.17 3.17
N ARG A 43 3.41 -13.16 2.40
CA ARG A 43 4.64 -13.16 1.61
C ARG A 43 5.73 -12.26 2.17
N LEU A 44 5.37 -11.18 2.85
CA LEU A 44 6.30 -10.16 3.32
C LEU A 44 6.18 -9.96 4.82
N ASP A 45 7.33 -9.89 5.49
CA ASP A 45 7.42 -9.56 6.92
C ASP A 45 7.54 -8.05 7.08
N VAL A 46 6.42 -7.35 6.88
CA VAL A 46 6.31 -5.90 6.97
C VAL A 46 5.10 -5.52 7.82
N ASP A 47 5.13 -4.31 8.37
CA ASP A 47 4.00 -3.78 9.13
C ASP A 47 2.98 -3.13 8.16
N LEU A 48 1.87 -3.82 7.90
CA LEU A 48 0.77 -3.31 7.08
C LEU A 48 -0.25 -2.48 7.88
N GLY A 49 0.01 -2.26 9.17
CA GLY A 49 -0.87 -1.47 10.04
C GLY A 49 -0.69 0.04 9.90
N LEU A 50 0.39 0.49 9.27
CA LEU A 50 0.60 1.91 8.97
C LEU A 50 -0.35 2.33 7.86
N ASN A 51 -0.90 3.55 7.95
CA ASN A 51 -1.96 3.99 7.04
C ASN A 51 -1.74 5.40 6.48
N ALA A 52 -0.64 6.05 6.84
CA ALA A 52 -0.36 7.42 6.42
C ALA A 52 1.12 7.62 6.15
N VAL A 53 1.42 8.59 5.28
CA VAL A 53 2.78 9.07 5.03
C VAL A 53 2.79 10.58 5.21
N ARG A 54 3.75 11.08 5.99
CA ARG A 54 3.96 12.52 6.16
C ARG A 54 4.51 13.11 4.85
N VAL A 55 3.83 14.14 4.36
CA VAL A 55 4.23 14.90 3.16
C VAL A 55 4.69 16.30 3.53
N ARG A 56 5.37 17.01 2.62
CA ARG A 56 5.90 18.36 2.85
C ARG A 56 4.86 19.44 2.59
N THR A 57 4.02 19.22 1.59
CA THR A 57 3.01 20.19 1.15
C THR A 57 1.62 19.66 1.49
N PRO A 58 0.70 20.49 1.99
CA PRO A 58 -0.63 20.01 2.35
C PRO A 58 -1.39 19.39 1.18
N PHE A 59 -2.03 18.27 1.47
CA PHE A 59 -2.97 17.58 0.59
C PHE A 59 -4.35 17.69 1.22
N PHE A 60 -5.24 18.45 0.59
CA PHE A 60 -6.54 18.82 1.17
C PHE A 60 -6.44 19.33 2.61
N GLY A 61 -5.49 20.21 2.85
CA GLY A 61 -5.29 20.84 4.15
C GLY A 61 -4.57 19.99 5.19
N GLN A 62 -4.16 18.78 4.87
CA GLN A 62 -3.46 17.86 5.77
C GLN A 62 -2.03 17.60 5.29
N LEU A 63 -1.07 17.53 6.24
CA LEU A 63 0.32 17.17 5.94
C LEU A 63 0.51 15.66 5.91
N GLU A 64 -0.48 14.93 5.49
CA GLU A 64 -0.46 13.47 5.37
C GLU A 64 -1.30 13.02 4.19
N VAL A 65 -0.91 11.90 3.61
CA VAL A 65 -1.69 11.19 2.59
C VAL A 65 -1.96 9.76 3.07
N TRP A 66 -3.05 9.18 2.59
CA TRP A 66 -3.52 7.87 3.04
C TRP A 66 -3.62 6.89 1.87
N PRO A 67 -2.49 6.27 1.47
CA PRO A 67 -2.54 5.21 0.45
C PRO A 67 -3.36 4.02 0.93
N ASP A 68 -3.87 3.23 0.01
CA ASP A 68 -4.62 2.01 0.36
C ASP A 68 -3.74 1.05 1.19
N ILE A 69 -2.47 0.88 0.80
CA ILE A 69 -1.50 0.08 1.56
C ILE A 69 -0.19 0.86 1.66
N VAL A 70 0.36 0.92 2.86
CA VAL A 70 1.61 1.61 3.17
C VAL A 70 2.65 0.59 3.63
N ILE A 71 3.77 0.51 2.92
CA ILE A 71 4.89 -0.37 3.29
C ILE A 71 6.08 0.52 3.65
N GLY A 72 6.19 0.88 4.93
CA GLY A 72 7.22 1.79 5.43
C GLY A 72 8.63 1.26 5.25
N GLU A 73 8.83 -0.04 5.42
CA GLU A 73 10.12 -0.71 5.29
C GLU A 73 10.71 -0.58 3.89
N LEU A 74 9.87 -0.48 2.87
CA LEU A 74 10.28 -0.36 1.48
C LEU A 74 10.08 1.04 0.90
N GLY A 75 9.38 1.93 1.62
CA GLY A 75 9.01 3.23 1.08
C GLY A 75 8.08 3.10 -0.14
N ILE A 76 7.19 2.14 -0.12
CA ILE A 76 6.24 1.87 -1.21
C ILE A 76 4.82 2.09 -0.72
N ALA A 77 4.07 2.86 -1.48
CA ALA A 77 2.63 3.02 -1.33
C ALA A 77 1.92 2.26 -2.45
N ILE A 78 0.92 1.48 -2.11
CA ILE A 78 0.12 0.74 -3.08
C ILE A 78 -1.27 1.33 -3.13
N GLU A 79 -1.76 1.60 -4.34
CA GLU A 79 -3.13 2.01 -4.63
C GLU A 79 -3.81 0.90 -5.41
N LEU A 80 -5.01 0.51 -4.99
CA LEU A 80 -5.77 -0.55 -5.63
C LEU A 80 -7.00 0.03 -6.32
N ASP A 81 -7.06 -0.11 -7.64
CA ASP A 81 -8.17 0.37 -8.44
C ASP A 81 -9.01 -0.81 -8.97
N THR A 82 -10.29 -0.79 -8.64
CA THR A 82 -11.27 -1.77 -9.11
C THR A 82 -12.43 -1.04 -9.82
N VAL A 83 -13.19 -1.77 -10.63
CA VAL A 83 -14.29 -1.19 -11.42
C VAL A 83 -15.35 -0.53 -10.55
N GLY A 84 -15.76 -1.17 -9.46
CA GLY A 84 -16.78 -0.64 -8.56
C GLY A 84 -16.40 0.70 -7.96
N ARG A 85 -15.12 0.86 -7.63
CA ARG A 85 -14.58 2.09 -7.06
C ARG A 85 -14.39 3.19 -8.10
N ALA A 86 -14.06 2.82 -9.34
CA ALA A 86 -13.86 3.77 -10.45
C ALA A 86 -15.18 4.33 -11.00
N ALA A 87 -16.30 3.60 -10.88
CA ALA A 87 -17.58 3.99 -11.45
C ALA A 87 -18.30 5.08 -10.66
N ASP A 88 -18.02 5.23 -9.36
CA ASP A 88 -18.78 6.10 -8.44
C ASP A 88 -18.25 7.54 -8.35
N GLU A 89 -17.16 7.89 -9.03
CA GLU A 89 -16.52 9.19 -8.91
C GLU A 89 -16.33 9.90 -10.26
N HIS A 90 -16.28 11.23 -10.21
CA HIS A 90 -15.91 12.06 -11.36
C HIS A 90 -14.44 11.80 -11.74
N VAL A 91 -14.23 11.03 -12.78
CA VAL A 91 -12.94 10.51 -13.23
C VAL A 91 -11.84 11.57 -13.30
N GLY A 92 -12.15 12.75 -13.86
CA GLY A 92 -11.15 13.82 -14.01
C GLY A 92 -10.62 14.40 -12.70
N ARG A 93 -11.48 14.60 -11.70
CA ARG A 93 -11.07 15.11 -10.36
C ARG A 93 -10.25 14.10 -9.60
N ARG A 94 -10.65 12.85 -9.68
CA ARG A 94 -9.94 11.74 -9.02
C ARG A 94 -8.54 11.57 -9.59
N GLU A 95 -8.40 11.57 -10.92
CA GLU A 95 -7.10 11.46 -11.57
C GLU A 95 -6.18 12.61 -11.19
N ALA A 96 -6.69 13.86 -11.14
CA ALA A 96 -5.90 15.00 -10.74
C ALA A 96 -5.43 14.89 -9.28
N ALA A 97 -6.31 14.47 -8.37
CA ALA A 97 -5.98 14.24 -6.97
C ALA A 97 -4.97 13.11 -6.80
N ASP A 98 -5.14 12.00 -7.53
CA ASP A 98 -4.22 10.86 -7.50
C ASP A 98 -2.83 11.26 -8.01
N ARG A 99 -2.74 12.02 -9.10
CA ARG A 99 -1.45 12.51 -9.61
C ARG A 99 -0.77 13.43 -8.61
N ARG A 100 -1.52 14.30 -7.95
CA ARG A 100 -0.97 15.18 -6.92
C ARG A 100 -0.45 14.40 -5.73
N LYS A 101 -1.20 13.43 -5.25
CA LYS A 101 -0.83 12.53 -4.16
C LYS A 101 0.46 11.77 -4.49
N ASP A 102 0.56 11.26 -5.72
CA ASP A 102 1.75 10.55 -6.19
C ASP A 102 2.98 11.47 -6.20
N ARG A 103 2.83 12.72 -6.64
CA ARG A 103 3.92 13.70 -6.61
C ARG A 103 4.35 14.03 -5.18
N LEU A 104 3.39 14.22 -4.27
CA LEU A 104 3.70 14.50 -2.87
C LEU A 104 4.45 13.34 -2.21
N LEU A 105 4.10 12.11 -2.54
CA LEU A 105 4.82 10.93 -2.09
C LEU A 105 6.22 10.86 -2.67
N ALA A 106 6.37 11.12 -3.97
CA ALA A 106 7.67 11.13 -4.64
C ALA A 106 8.62 12.18 -4.03
N GLU A 107 8.10 13.36 -3.67
CA GLU A 107 8.88 14.43 -3.04
C GLU A 107 9.52 14.01 -1.72
N VAL A 108 8.94 13.03 -1.03
CA VAL A 108 9.45 12.52 0.24
C VAL A 108 10.08 11.13 0.11
N GLY A 109 10.45 10.74 -1.11
CA GLY A 109 11.23 9.53 -1.38
C GLY A 109 10.42 8.25 -1.53
N TRP A 110 9.10 8.34 -1.62
CA TRP A 110 8.22 7.19 -1.78
C TRP A 110 7.95 6.87 -3.24
N SER A 111 7.75 5.58 -3.52
CA SER A 111 7.29 5.10 -4.81
C SER A 111 5.86 4.61 -4.70
N VAL A 112 5.05 4.94 -5.69
CA VAL A 112 3.65 4.49 -5.76
C VAL A 112 3.55 3.39 -6.80
N ILE A 113 2.92 2.27 -6.41
CA ILE A 113 2.56 1.20 -7.34
C ILE A 113 1.04 1.15 -7.38
N ARG A 114 0.47 1.45 -8.54
CA ARG A 114 -0.98 1.41 -8.75
C ARG A 114 -1.36 0.08 -9.38
N VAL A 115 -2.16 -0.70 -8.67
CA VAL A 115 -2.64 -2.00 -9.12
C VAL A 115 -4.03 -1.80 -9.73
N ARG A 116 -4.12 -1.99 -11.05
CA ARG A 116 -5.34 -1.80 -11.83
C ARG A 116 -5.95 -3.15 -12.15
N CYS A 117 -7.10 -3.44 -11.55
CA CYS A 117 -7.82 -4.70 -11.81
C CYS A 117 -8.62 -4.60 -13.10
N ARG A 118 -8.47 -5.57 -14.00
CA ARG A 118 -9.22 -5.60 -15.27
C ARG A 118 -10.72 -5.45 -15.04
N PRO A 119 -11.43 -4.76 -15.91
CA PRO A 119 -11.02 -4.22 -17.21
C PRO A 119 -10.28 -2.88 -17.17
N LEU A 120 -9.92 -2.37 -16.00
CA LEU A 120 -9.16 -1.13 -15.89
C LEU A 120 -7.75 -1.31 -16.47
N ARG A 121 -7.32 -0.35 -17.31
CA ARG A 121 -6.03 -0.36 -17.97
C ARG A 121 -5.03 0.52 -17.23
N ALA A 122 -3.74 0.21 -17.38
CA ALA A 122 -2.67 1.06 -16.88
C ALA A 122 -2.81 2.48 -17.44
N LEU A 123 -2.62 3.49 -16.57
CA LEU A 123 -2.62 4.90 -16.94
C LEU A 123 -1.20 5.41 -17.23
N GLY A 124 -0.19 4.66 -16.81
CA GLY A 124 1.22 4.99 -17.01
C GLY A 124 2.09 3.75 -16.87
N PRO A 125 3.41 3.89 -17.13
CA PRO A 125 4.34 2.74 -17.15
C PRO A 125 4.56 2.09 -15.79
N ASP A 126 4.29 2.82 -14.70
CA ASP A 126 4.45 2.32 -13.33
C ASP A 126 3.22 1.58 -12.80
N ASP A 127 2.12 1.61 -13.54
CA ASP A 127 0.90 0.91 -13.16
C ASP A 127 1.02 -0.58 -13.49
N LEU A 128 0.41 -1.40 -12.66
CA LEU A 128 0.37 -2.84 -12.82
C LEU A 128 -1.05 -3.28 -13.17
N GLU A 129 -1.22 -3.90 -14.35
CA GLU A 129 -2.51 -4.49 -14.75
C GLU A 129 -2.59 -5.94 -14.25
N VAL A 130 -3.67 -6.26 -13.55
CA VAL A 130 -3.92 -7.61 -13.03
C VAL A 130 -5.34 -8.06 -13.36
N GLY A 131 -5.57 -9.37 -13.39
CA GLY A 131 -6.91 -9.91 -13.62
C GLY A 131 -7.86 -9.71 -12.44
N GLY A 132 -7.30 -9.63 -11.24
CA GLY A 132 -7.99 -9.46 -9.97
C GLY A 132 -7.01 -9.66 -8.85
N VAL A 133 -7.47 -9.57 -7.60
CA VAL A 133 -6.62 -9.83 -6.44
C VAL A 133 -6.45 -11.33 -6.25
N SER A 134 -5.27 -11.83 -6.61
CA SER A 134 -4.94 -13.25 -6.62
C SER A 134 -3.47 -13.47 -6.23
N HIS A 135 -3.08 -14.72 -6.03
CA HIS A 135 -1.66 -15.06 -5.82
C HIS A 135 -0.78 -14.62 -6.99
N THR A 136 -1.26 -14.75 -8.22
CA THR A 136 -0.55 -14.31 -9.42
C THR A 136 -0.35 -12.80 -9.42
N ALA A 137 -1.36 -12.04 -9.03
CA ALA A 137 -1.27 -10.59 -8.92
C ALA A 137 -0.24 -10.17 -7.87
N VAL A 138 -0.21 -10.85 -6.73
CA VAL A 138 0.76 -10.58 -5.66
C VAL A 138 2.18 -10.91 -6.09
N GLU A 139 2.39 -12.01 -6.84
CA GLU A 139 3.69 -12.32 -7.44
C GLU A 139 4.18 -11.18 -8.34
N ALA A 140 3.31 -10.71 -9.23
CA ALA A 140 3.63 -9.60 -10.12
C ALA A 140 3.93 -8.31 -9.33
N LEU A 141 3.20 -8.07 -8.25
CA LEU A 141 3.39 -6.91 -7.39
C LEU A 141 4.75 -6.96 -6.66
N ILE A 142 5.11 -8.10 -6.09
CA ILE A 142 6.40 -8.28 -5.41
C ILE A 142 7.55 -8.12 -6.41
N GLU A 143 7.41 -8.65 -7.63
CA GLU A 143 8.39 -8.45 -8.70
C GLU A 143 8.54 -6.96 -9.05
N ARG A 144 7.44 -6.22 -9.15
CA ARG A 144 7.46 -4.78 -9.38
C ARG A 144 8.13 -4.03 -8.22
N MET A 145 7.90 -4.43 -6.97
CA MET A 145 8.59 -3.87 -5.81
C MET A 145 10.09 -4.06 -5.91
N ALA A 146 10.54 -5.26 -6.34
CA ALA A 146 11.94 -5.58 -6.52
C ALA A 146 12.58 -4.73 -7.63
N GLU A 147 11.89 -4.51 -8.74
CA GLU A 147 12.33 -3.61 -9.81
C GLU A 147 12.44 -2.17 -9.32
N THR A 148 11.55 -1.75 -8.44
CA THR A 148 11.47 -0.36 -7.95
C THR A 148 12.51 -0.08 -6.88
N ARG A 149 12.71 -0.98 -5.92
CA ARG A 149 13.55 -0.78 -4.73
C ARG A 149 14.80 -1.66 -4.68
N GLY A 150 14.96 -2.57 -5.63
CA GLY A 150 16.05 -3.52 -5.65
C GLY A 150 15.65 -4.86 -5.05
N ALA A 151 16.07 -5.94 -5.73
CA ALA A 151 15.72 -7.29 -5.36
C ALA A 151 16.25 -7.70 -3.97
N LEU A 152 17.44 -7.24 -3.60
CA LEU A 152 18.04 -7.59 -2.31
C LEU A 152 17.24 -7.04 -1.14
N LEU A 153 16.78 -5.79 -1.26
CA LEU A 153 15.99 -5.17 -0.20
C LEU A 153 14.66 -5.88 -0.03
N VAL A 154 13.95 -6.14 -1.13
CA VAL A 154 12.65 -6.82 -1.08
C VAL A 154 12.79 -8.24 -0.53
N ARG A 155 13.81 -8.99 -0.96
CA ARG A 155 14.09 -10.33 -0.46
C ARG A 155 14.36 -10.37 1.05
N ALA A 156 14.97 -9.31 1.59
CA ALA A 156 15.21 -9.23 3.03
C ALA A 156 13.91 -9.27 3.85
N TYR A 157 12.80 -8.84 3.25
CA TYR A 157 11.48 -8.87 3.88
C TYR A 157 10.60 -10.03 3.42
N GLU A 158 11.03 -10.84 2.47
CA GLU A 158 10.26 -12.02 2.07
C GLU A 158 10.28 -13.07 3.19
N ARG A 159 9.10 -13.62 3.48
CA ARG A 159 9.01 -14.70 4.45
C ARG A 159 9.59 -15.99 3.86
N THR A 160 10.54 -16.56 4.57
CA THR A 160 11.19 -17.83 4.19
C THR A 160 10.29 -19.02 4.44
N ASP A 161 9.37 -18.91 5.40
CA ASP A 161 8.36 -19.90 5.70
C ASP A 161 7.02 -19.47 5.08
N GLY A 162 6.81 -19.82 3.83
CA GLY A 162 5.58 -19.50 3.11
C GLY A 162 4.30 -20.04 3.78
N PRO A 163 3.11 -19.83 3.17
CA PRO A 163 1.80 -20.19 3.74
C PRO A 163 1.69 -21.64 4.22
N ARG A 164 2.41 -22.55 3.59
CA ARG A 164 2.43 -23.98 3.96
C ARG A 164 3.07 -24.23 5.33
N SER A 165 4.08 -23.46 5.70
CA SER A 165 4.73 -23.54 7.01
C SER A 165 3.83 -23.08 8.12
N ARG A 166 3.01 -22.04 7.91
CA ARG A 166 2.02 -21.55 8.87
C ARG A 166 0.95 -22.59 9.15
N ALA A 167 0.42 -23.22 8.10
CA ALA A 167 -0.58 -24.27 8.23
C ALA A 167 -0.06 -25.47 9.06
N ARG A 168 1.21 -25.84 8.87
CA ARG A 168 1.85 -26.93 9.64
C ARG A 168 2.05 -26.57 11.12
N ARG A 169 2.40 -25.32 11.43
CA ARG A 169 2.54 -24.87 12.82
C ARG A 169 1.20 -24.81 13.54
N SER A 170 0.15 -24.36 12.87
CA SER A 170 -1.19 -24.35 13.41
C SER A 170 -1.74 -25.74 13.70
N ALA A 171 -1.34 -26.74 12.91
CA ALA A 171 -1.77 -28.13 13.10
C ALA A 171 -1.02 -28.88 14.23
N ARG A 172 0.07 -28.29 14.78
CA ARG A 172 0.85 -28.87 15.87
C ARG A 172 0.61 -28.22 17.22
N GLY A 173 -0.25 -27.21 17.30
CA GLY A 173 -0.62 -26.51 18.52
C GLY A 173 -1.77 -27.16 19.30
#